data_3d1d465c6303ded3b0f5abd5b67948ae
#
_entry.id   3d1d465c6303ded3b0f5abd5b67948ae
#
_cell.length_a   1.000
_cell.length_b   1.000
_cell.length_c   1.000
_cell.angle_alpha   90.00
_cell.angle_beta   90.00
_cell.angle_gamma   90.00
#
_symmetry.space_group_name_H-M   'P 1'
#
loop_
_entity.id
_entity.type
_entity.pdbx_description
1 polymer ?
#
loop_
_entity_poly.entity_id
_entity_poly.type
_entity_poly.pdbx_seq_one_letter_code
_entity_poly.pdbx_strand_id
1 'polypeptide(L)'
;MRLDLGFVDIRDVRFGQHTAVEHNVLFIDREELTSLLQEEPLFDHVGVELAHPGESCRIIRVLDVLEPRFRLSGPNFPGALDSLGLVGDGQTRVLKNVLVVETSESVARARSIIDMSGPATTYSPFGDMHNVVLLPYPVSGADRDEFRLAVKKAGLKASVYLAAAAKDIAPHETQIYALPSVAFNQGPKELPRIAYIFPMHSHQHPTQQNETVFYGSNIQGFMPTIVHPNEILDGALMFSYSAYTYFAQNHPVIRELYRRHGSDLWFAGVVLTVAPVTIAEKERNAYLAAQLAKETLGADGIIATKIGGGAVDTDLMMIYSRAEEMGMKATLIIMERYPDTGITFVPENVNALVTPGLTRDAVALPAVDRVIGADTVSLDNSNPDNTDPTLSPVAARQELKVWVGDIVGAISQVGASRLTTYTS
;
A
#
# COMPACT_ATOMS: atom_id res chain seq x y z
N MET A 1 17.25 -14.25 5.97
CA MET A 1 17.43 -12.82 5.67
C MET A 1 17.26 -11.99 6.94
N ARG A 2 17.99 -10.89 7.04
CA ARG A 2 17.87 -9.93 8.14
C ARG A 2 17.79 -8.51 7.57
N LEU A 3 16.67 -7.83 7.80
CA LEU A 3 16.42 -6.45 7.41
C LEU A 3 16.44 -5.55 8.65
N ASP A 4 17.30 -4.56 8.66
CA ASP A 4 17.40 -3.54 9.70
C ASP A 4 16.83 -2.23 9.12
N LEU A 5 15.60 -1.84 9.53
CA LEU A 5 15.01 -0.55 9.18
C LEU A 5 15.42 0.50 10.19
N GLY A 6 16.27 1.42 9.77
CA GLY A 6 16.78 2.53 10.59
C GLY A 6 15.95 3.80 10.39
N PHE A 7 15.12 4.15 11.37
CA PHE A 7 14.21 5.30 11.32
C PHE A 7 14.92 6.58 11.76
N VAL A 8 14.82 7.59 10.92
CA VAL A 8 15.22 8.96 11.22
C VAL A 8 13.96 9.79 11.41
N ASP A 9 13.70 10.23 12.64
CA ASP A 9 12.50 11.00 12.98
C ASP A 9 12.59 12.41 12.37
N ILE A 10 11.58 12.75 11.56
CA ILE A 10 11.43 14.09 10.98
C ILE A 10 10.30 14.79 11.71
N ARG A 11 10.56 16.00 12.20
CA ARG A 11 9.61 16.84 12.92
C ARG A 11 9.02 17.96 12.08
N ASP A 12 9.71 18.31 10.99
CA ASP A 12 9.29 19.34 10.07
C ASP A 12 9.89 19.12 8.69
N VAL A 13 9.22 19.61 7.65
CA VAL A 13 9.68 19.54 6.26
C VAL A 13 9.59 20.94 5.66
N ARG A 14 10.65 21.43 5.02
CA ARG A 14 10.72 22.78 4.44
C ARG A 14 11.43 22.77 3.10
N PHE A 15 11.06 23.69 2.23
CA PHE A 15 11.92 23.99 1.09
C PHE A 15 13.18 24.72 1.55
N GLY A 16 14.32 24.38 0.95
CA GLY A 16 15.64 24.92 1.25
C GLY A 16 16.50 25.05 0.00
N GLN A 17 17.75 25.44 0.18
CA GLN A 17 18.71 25.60 -0.93
C GLN A 17 19.42 24.28 -1.32
N HIS A 18 19.29 23.25 -0.51
CA HIS A 18 19.83 21.90 -0.73
C HIS A 18 18.98 20.89 0.01
N THR A 19 18.96 19.64 -0.47
CA THR A 19 18.24 18.55 0.19
C THR A 19 19.11 17.90 1.26
N ALA A 20 18.70 18.08 2.53
CA ALA A 20 19.41 17.57 3.71
C ALA A 20 18.47 17.38 4.90
N VAL A 21 18.89 16.54 5.86
CA VAL A 21 18.23 16.44 7.16
C VAL A 21 19.12 17.11 8.22
N GLU A 22 18.62 18.16 8.83
CA GLU A 22 19.31 18.91 9.86
C GLU A 22 18.42 19.11 11.09
N HIS A 23 18.85 18.74 12.28
CA HIS A 23 18.08 18.87 13.52
C HIS A 23 16.66 18.32 13.45
N ASN A 24 16.46 17.16 12.80
CA ASN A 24 15.15 16.52 12.55
C ASN A 24 14.23 17.32 11.59
N VAL A 25 14.74 18.29 10.85
CA VAL A 25 14.04 18.99 9.77
C VAL A 25 14.58 18.46 8.45
N LEU A 26 13.67 18.02 7.58
CA LEU A 26 14.00 17.70 6.19
C LEU A 26 13.90 19.00 5.37
N PHE A 27 15.02 19.50 4.92
CA PHE A 27 15.08 20.53 3.89
C PHE A 27 15.05 19.87 2.52
N ILE A 28 14.33 20.46 1.57
CA ILE A 28 14.17 19.95 0.20
C ILE A 28 14.53 21.07 -0.77
N ASP A 29 15.52 20.84 -1.60
CA ASP A 29 15.74 21.68 -2.79
C ASP A 29 14.62 21.39 -3.79
N ARG A 30 13.68 22.34 -3.89
CA ARG A 30 12.51 22.20 -4.75
C ARG A 30 12.91 22.11 -6.23
N GLU A 31 13.88 22.89 -6.63
CA GLU A 31 14.33 22.99 -8.03
C GLU A 31 15.06 21.71 -8.43
N GLU A 32 15.95 21.19 -7.57
CA GLU A 32 16.64 19.93 -7.80
C GLU A 32 15.65 18.76 -7.89
N LEU A 33 14.72 18.64 -6.94
CA LEU A 33 13.70 17.59 -6.97
C LEU A 33 12.81 17.69 -8.22
N THR A 34 12.34 18.89 -8.55
CA THR A 34 11.52 19.11 -9.75
C THR A 34 12.29 18.73 -11.02
N SER A 35 13.57 19.13 -11.13
CA SER A 35 14.42 18.78 -12.26
C SER A 35 14.62 17.27 -12.41
N LEU A 36 14.86 16.58 -11.29
CA LEU A 36 14.98 15.10 -11.25
C LEU A 36 13.71 14.40 -11.77
N LEU A 37 12.54 14.92 -11.40
CA LEU A 37 11.25 14.35 -11.82
C LEU A 37 10.92 14.71 -13.27
N GLN A 38 11.33 15.87 -13.74
CA GLN A 38 11.10 16.35 -15.10
C GLN A 38 11.91 15.57 -16.16
N GLU A 39 12.88 14.74 -15.74
CA GLU A 39 13.55 13.80 -16.66
C GLU A 39 12.58 12.79 -17.30
N GLU A 40 11.38 12.61 -16.70
CA GLU A 40 10.37 11.71 -17.26
C GLU A 40 9.73 12.31 -18.52
N PRO A 41 9.89 11.67 -19.70
CA PRO A 41 9.50 12.28 -20.97
C PRO A 41 7.99 12.45 -21.16
N LEU A 42 7.18 11.76 -20.35
CA LEU A 42 5.72 11.89 -20.39
C LEU A 42 5.18 13.07 -19.55
N PHE A 43 6.07 13.81 -18.87
CA PHE A 43 5.69 15.01 -18.10
C PHE A 43 5.91 16.28 -18.92
N ASP A 44 4.82 17.04 -19.14
CA ASP A 44 4.92 18.42 -19.63
C ASP A 44 5.57 19.29 -18.57
N HIS A 45 5.09 19.21 -17.34
CA HIS A 45 5.71 19.79 -16.16
C HIS A 45 5.33 19.00 -14.90
N VAL A 46 6.09 19.20 -13.82
CA VAL A 46 5.81 18.63 -12.52
C VAL A 46 5.94 19.68 -11.42
N GLY A 47 4.91 19.79 -10.58
CA GLY A 47 4.92 20.59 -9.36
C GLY A 47 5.28 19.76 -8.14
N VAL A 48 5.85 20.41 -7.13
CA VAL A 48 6.07 19.83 -5.80
C VAL A 48 5.53 20.79 -4.75
N GLU A 49 4.63 20.30 -3.90
CA GLU A 49 4.00 21.03 -2.81
C GLU A 49 4.23 20.33 -1.48
N LEU A 50 4.17 21.09 -0.38
CA LEU A 50 4.21 20.54 0.98
C LEU A 50 2.87 20.73 1.66
N ALA A 51 2.43 19.73 2.42
CA ALA A 51 1.30 19.84 3.33
C ALA A 51 1.69 19.30 4.72
N HIS A 52 1.31 20.05 5.75
CA HIS A 52 1.76 19.79 7.12
C HIS A 52 0.62 19.31 8.02
N PRO A 53 0.90 18.46 9.01
CA PRO A 53 -0.10 18.08 10.01
C PRO A 53 -0.76 19.28 10.66
N GLY A 54 -2.09 19.25 10.76
CA GLY A 54 -2.89 20.34 11.35
C GLY A 54 -3.18 21.51 10.40
N GLU A 55 -2.61 21.54 9.19
CA GLU A 55 -2.91 22.56 8.20
C GLU A 55 -4.36 22.45 7.68
N SER A 56 -5.03 23.56 7.45
CA SER A 56 -6.33 23.60 6.77
C SER A 56 -6.14 23.36 5.28
N CYS A 57 -5.73 22.11 4.94
CA CYS A 57 -5.33 21.69 3.61
C CYS A 57 -5.92 20.34 3.25
N ARG A 58 -6.35 20.20 2.01
CA ARG A 58 -6.88 18.97 1.42
C ARG A 58 -6.07 18.59 0.18
N ILE A 59 -5.55 17.36 0.16
CA ILE A 59 -4.91 16.77 -1.02
C ILE A 59 -5.93 15.86 -1.70
N ILE A 60 -6.15 16.04 -2.99
CA ILE A 60 -7.12 15.25 -3.74
C ILE A 60 -6.50 14.61 -4.98
N ARG A 61 -7.21 13.61 -5.53
CA ARG A 61 -6.73 12.79 -6.65
C ARG A 61 -5.43 12.08 -6.34
N VAL A 62 -5.35 11.55 -5.12
CA VAL A 62 -4.20 10.76 -4.67
C VAL A 62 -4.18 9.43 -5.42
N LEU A 63 -3.05 9.15 -6.04
CA LEU A 63 -2.81 7.91 -6.78
C LEU A 63 -2.10 6.88 -5.89
N ASP A 64 -1.01 7.29 -5.23
CA ASP A 64 -0.28 6.46 -4.27
C ASP A 64 0.32 7.29 -3.14
N VAL A 65 0.70 6.59 -2.08
CA VAL A 65 1.40 7.14 -0.90
C VAL A 65 2.56 6.21 -0.57
N LEU A 66 3.75 6.80 -0.42
CA LEU A 66 5.00 6.09 -0.11
C LEU A 66 5.67 6.68 1.14
N GLU A 67 6.28 5.84 1.94
CA GLU A 67 7.21 6.27 2.98
C GLU A 67 8.61 6.38 2.37
N PRO A 68 9.31 7.53 2.47
CA PRO A 68 10.63 7.69 1.91
C PRO A 68 11.63 6.71 2.52
N ARG A 69 12.25 5.89 1.67
CA ARG A 69 13.22 4.87 2.05
C ARG A 69 14.41 4.86 1.11
N PHE A 70 15.59 4.62 1.68
CA PHE A 70 16.86 4.48 0.97
C PHE A 70 17.63 3.27 1.49
N ARG A 71 17.91 2.30 0.63
CA ARG A 71 18.75 1.16 0.97
C ARG A 71 20.22 1.58 0.98
N LEU A 72 20.92 1.26 2.06
CA LEU A 72 22.36 1.57 2.18
C LEU A 72 23.22 0.67 1.29
N SER A 73 22.67 -0.47 0.85
CA SER A 73 23.35 -1.38 -0.08
C SER A 73 22.33 -2.11 -0.94
N GLY A 74 22.64 -2.26 -2.22
CA GLY A 74 21.75 -2.90 -3.20
C GLY A 74 20.72 -1.94 -3.81
N PRO A 75 19.81 -2.46 -4.64
CA PRO A 75 18.89 -1.65 -5.41
C PRO A 75 17.72 -1.12 -4.57
N ASN A 76 17.23 0.08 -4.91
CA ASN A 76 15.96 0.61 -4.43
C ASN A 76 14.87 0.26 -5.44
N PHE A 77 13.76 -0.32 -5.00
CA PHE A 77 12.65 -0.74 -5.86
C PHE A 77 13.13 -1.48 -7.12
N PRO A 78 13.79 -2.66 -6.94
CA PRO A 78 14.44 -3.37 -8.03
C PRO A 78 13.50 -3.73 -9.18
N GLY A 79 13.97 -3.51 -10.40
CA GLY A 79 13.22 -3.73 -11.62
C GLY A 79 12.21 -2.63 -11.98
N ALA A 80 11.85 -1.76 -11.01
CA ALA A 80 10.99 -0.62 -11.24
C ALA A 80 11.78 0.70 -11.33
N LEU A 81 12.71 0.91 -10.40
CA LEU A 81 13.57 2.09 -10.36
C LEU A 81 15.01 1.73 -10.69
N ASP A 82 15.62 0.86 -9.88
CA ASP A 82 16.98 0.38 -10.09
C ASP A 82 17.00 -0.96 -10.85
N SER A 83 18.19 -1.42 -11.22
CA SER A 83 18.37 -2.74 -11.82
C SER A 83 17.86 -3.86 -10.92
N LEU A 84 17.47 -4.98 -11.52
CA LEU A 84 16.98 -6.15 -10.78
C LEU A 84 18.04 -6.67 -9.80
N GLY A 85 17.63 -6.89 -8.56
CA GLY A 85 18.45 -7.45 -7.50
C GLY A 85 17.60 -7.74 -6.26
N LEU A 86 18.09 -8.59 -5.36
CA LEU A 86 17.35 -8.99 -4.16
C LEU A 86 17.32 -7.85 -3.14
N VAL A 87 16.20 -7.73 -2.45
CA VAL A 87 15.96 -6.84 -1.30
C VAL A 87 15.54 -7.66 -0.08
N GLY A 88 15.36 -6.99 1.06
CA GLY A 88 14.94 -7.66 2.30
C GLY A 88 16.07 -8.15 3.17
N ASP A 89 17.31 -7.82 2.81
CA ASP A 89 18.51 -8.12 3.59
C ASP A 89 19.40 -6.88 3.67
N GLY A 90 20.01 -6.62 4.84
CA GLY A 90 20.85 -5.45 5.06
C GLY A 90 20.12 -4.28 5.73
N GLN A 91 20.53 -3.05 5.42
CA GLN A 91 20.08 -1.85 6.12
C GLN A 91 19.38 -0.88 5.17
N THR A 92 18.24 -0.35 5.63
CA THR A 92 17.46 0.66 4.90
C THR A 92 17.18 1.84 5.83
N ARG A 93 17.46 3.06 5.36
CA ARG A 93 17.04 4.30 6.04
C ARG A 93 15.61 4.63 5.71
N VAL A 94 14.88 5.08 6.71
CA VAL A 94 13.47 5.45 6.61
C VAL A 94 13.29 6.84 7.19
N LEU A 95 12.68 7.77 6.46
CA LEU A 95 12.25 9.05 7.01
C LEU A 95 10.87 8.87 7.66
N LYS A 96 10.86 8.83 8.99
CA LYS A 96 9.62 8.69 9.76
C LYS A 96 8.86 10.02 9.79
N ASN A 97 7.53 9.97 9.71
CA ASN A 97 6.61 11.11 9.67
C ASN A 97 6.66 11.94 8.37
N VAL A 98 7.21 11.39 7.30
CA VAL A 98 7.21 12.00 5.96
C VAL A 98 6.60 11.02 4.97
N LEU A 99 5.80 11.53 4.05
CA LEU A 99 5.21 10.79 2.95
C LEU A 99 5.52 11.48 1.62
N VAL A 100 5.71 10.69 0.58
CA VAL A 100 5.59 11.14 -0.80
C VAL A 100 4.19 10.77 -1.27
N VAL A 101 3.47 11.73 -1.79
CA VAL A 101 2.09 11.56 -2.27
C VAL A 101 2.05 11.82 -3.77
N GLU A 102 1.73 10.80 -4.52
CA GLU A 102 1.49 10.90 -5.96
C GLU A 102 0.06 11.38 -6.19
N THR A 103 -0.11 12.42 -6.98
CA THR A 103 -1.45 12.89 -7.40
C THR A 103 -1.55 12.95 -8.92
N SER A 104 -2.75 12.89 -9.45
CA SER A 104 -2.98 13.12 -10.88
C SER A 104 -4.45 13.33 -11.20
N GLU A 105 -4.75 14.39 -11.93
CA GLU A 105 -6.10 14.64 -12.42
C GLU A 105 -6.57 13.60 -13.45
N SER A 106 -5.65 13.08 -14.25
CA SER A 106 -5.97 12.22 -15.39
C SER A 106 -6.07 10.74 -15.05
N VAL A 107 -5.29 10.25 -14.05
CA VAL A 107 -5.18 8.80 -13.79
C VAL A 107 -5.61 8.38 -12.39
N ALA A 108 -5.66 9.29 -11.41
CA ALA A 108 -6.14 8.98 -10.07
C ALA A 108 -7.67 9.00 -9.97
N ARG A 109 -8.18 8.40 -8.90
CA ARG A 109 -9.62 8.46 -8.60
C ARG A 109 -10.00 9.88 -8.21
N ALA A 110 -11.08 10.40 -8.78
CA ALA A 110 -11.55 11.77 -8.55
C ALA A 110 -11.94 12.08 -7.09
N ARG A 111 -12.05 11.08 -6.23
CA ARG A 111 -12.52 11.16 -4.84
C ARG A 111 -11.53 10.64 -3.80
N SER A 112 -10.27 10.38 -4.16
CA SER A 112 -9.24 9.98 -3.19
C SER A 112 -8.68 11.21 -2.48
N ILE A 113 -8.87 11.29 -1.14
CA ILE A 113 -8.71 12.50 -0.34
C ILE A 113 -7.76 12.24 0.84
N ILE A 114 -6.82 13.15 1.09
CA ILE A 114 -6.13 13.29 2.37
C ILE A 114 -6.42 14.69 2.90
N ASP A 115 -7.08 14.82 4.06
CA ASP A 115 -7.18 16.08 4.80
C ASP A 115 -6.11 16.12 5.88
N MET A 116 -5.40 17.24 5.97
CA MET A 116 -4.30 17.43 6.92
C MET A 116 -4.77 17.82 8.32
N SER A 117 -6.07 17.99 8.51
CA SER A 117 -6.71 18.31 9.79
C SER A 117 -8.16 17.86 9.83
N GLY A 118 -8.79 17.95 11.00
CA GLY A 118 -10.21 17.66 11.18
C GLY A 118 -10.55 16.15 11.21
N PRO A 119 -11.81 15.78 10.95
CA PRO A 119 -12.30 14.41 11.16
C PRO A 119 -11.55 13.33 10.38
N ALA A 120 -11.04 13.63 9.19
CA ALA A 120 -10.32 12.64 8.37
C ALA A 120 -9.10 12.05 9.08
N THR A 121 -8.41 12.84 9.92
CA THR A 121 -7.21 12.38 10.65
C THR A 121 -7.53 11.32 11.73
N THR A 122 -8.78 11.21 12.15
CA THR A 122 -9.19 10.14 13.06
C THR A 122 -9.27 8.78 12.36
N TYR A 123 -9.46 8.78 11.04
CA TYR A 123 -9.56 7.56 10.23
C TYR A 123 -8.23 7.17 9.60
N SER A 124 -7.44 8.15 9.14
CA SER A 124 -6.20 7.90 8.40
C SER A 124 -4.97 8.49 9.09
N PRO A 125 -3.84 7.79 9.11
CA PRO A 125 -2.59 8.33 9.64
C PRO A 125 -1.93 9.38 8.74
N PHE A 126 -2.34 9.49 7.48
CA PHE A 126 -1.62 10.28 6.48
C PHE A 126 -1.76 11.79 6.68
N GLY A 127 -2.87 12.24 7.27
CA GLY A 127 -3.03 13.64 7.68
C GLY A 127 -2.19 14.05 8.90
N ASP A 128 -1.63 13.10 9.65
CA ASP A 128 -0.75 13.34 10.80
C ASP A 128 0.73 13.35 10.43
N MET A 129 1.06 13.20 9.15
CA MET A 129 2.44 13.17 8.65
C MET A 129 2.66 14.33 7.67
N HIS A 130 3.92 14.75 7.49
CA HIS A 130 4.28 15.73 6.47
C HIS A 130 4.17 15.07 5.10
N ASN A 131 3.45 15.71 4.18
CA ASN A 131 3.23 15.19 2.83
C ASN A 131 4.00 16.02 1.80
N VAL A 132 4.90 15.38 1.06
CA VAL A 132 5.55 15.92 -0.13
C VAL A 132 4.72 15.49 -1.33
N VAL A 133 3.95 16.39 -1.89
CA VAL A 133 2.93 16.10 -2.91
C VAL A 133 3.50 16.36 -4.29
N LEU A 134 3.48 15.37 -5.14
CA LEU A 134 3.90 15.44 -6.53
C LEU A 134 2.70 15.72 -7.44
N LEU A 135 2.84 16.68 -8.31
CA LEU A 135 1.82 17.18 -9.23
C LEU A 135 2.32 17.06 -10.68
N PRO A 136 2.39 15.86 -11.25
CA PRO A 136 2.80 15.67 -12.63
C PRO A 136 1.65 15.94 -13.59
N TYR A 137 1.94 16.66 -14.67
CA TYR A 137 1.02 16.96 -15.76
C TYR A 137 1.49 16.27 -17.04
N PRO A 138 0.62 15.56 -17.77
CA PRO A 138 1.01 14.81 -18.95
C PRO A 138 1.29 15.73 -20.15
N VAL A 139 2.22 15.32 -21.00
CA VAL A 139 2.34 15.90 -22.35
C VAL A 139 1.06 15.65 -23.14
N SER A 140 0.78 16.52 -24.11
CA SER A 140 -0.41 16.38 -24.96
C SER A 140 -0.39 15.04 -25.71
N GLY A 141 -1.48 14.27 -25.57
CA GLY A 141 -1.65 12.97 -26.22
C GLY A 141 -0.95 11.79 -25.55
N ALA A 142 -0.42 11.97 -24.34
CA ALA A 142 0.14 10.87 -23.56
C ALA A 142 -0.88 9.73 -23.35
N ASP A 143 -0.44 8.50 -23.54
CA ASP A 143 -1.24 7.34 -23.14
C ASP A 143 -1.48 7.33 -21.65
N ARG A 144 -2.69 7.01 -21.22
CA ARG A 144 -3.11 7.09 -19.82
C ARG A 144 -2.36 6.09 -18.93
N ASP A 145 -2.15 4.88 -19.41
CA ASP A 145 -1.52 3.82 -18.64
C ASP A 145 0.00 4.02 -18.57
N GLU A 146 0.62 4.47 -19.66
CA GLU A 146 2.03 4.85 -19.69
C GLU A 146 2.28 6.05 -18.74
N PHE A 147 1.42 7.07 -18.77
CA PHE A 147 1.53 8.21 -17.89
C PHE A 147 1.39 7.79 -16.40
N ARG A 148 0.48 6.87 -16.09
CA ARG A 148 0.34 6.35 -14.72
C ARG A 148 1.61 5.65 -14.23
N LEU A 149 2.27 4.86 -15.10
CA LEU A 149 3.57 4.24 -14.77
C LEU A 149 4.67 5.28 -14.57
N ALA A 150 4.67 6.34 -15.36
CA ALA A 150 5.59 7.47 -15.21
C ALA A 150 5.39 8.17 -13.86
N VAL A 151 4.15 8.43 -13.45
CA VAL A 151 3.82 9.00 -12.13
C VAL A 151 4.32 8.09 -11.01
N LYS A 152 4.08 6.77 -11.11
CA LYS A 152 4.57 5.79 -10.16
C LYS A 152 6.09 5.83 -10.04
N LYS A 153 6.82 5.83 -11.15
CA LYS A 153 8.27 5.90 -11.18
C LYS A 153 8.79 7.19 -10.57
N ALA A 154 8.12 8.32 -10.81
CA ALA A 154 8.44 9.60 -10.20
C ALA A 154 8.29 9.56 -8.67
N GLY A 155 7.21 8.97 -8.14
CA GLY A 155 7.02 8.77 -6.70
C GLY A 155 8.12 7.93 -6.06
N LEU A 156 8.51 6.83 -6.71
CA LEU A 156 9.64 5.99 -6.26
C LEU A 156 10.96 6.79 -6.26
N LYS A 157 11.26 7.54 -7.34
CA LYS A 157 12.45 8.41 -7.44
C LYS A 157 12.46 9.45 -6.31
N ALA A 158 11.37 10.17 -6.10
CA ALA A 158 11.25 11.15 -5.03
C ALA A 158 11.45 10.53 -3.65
N SER A 159 10.83 9.37 -3.39
CA SER A 159 10.97 8.62 -2.13
C SER A 159 12.43 8.30 -1.82
N VAL A 160 13.16 7.76 -2.80
CA VAL A 160 14.58 7.40 -2.66
C VAL A 160 15.46 8.64 -2.52
N TYR A 161 15.22 9.68 -3.35
CA TYR A 161 15.97 10.95 -3.31
C TYR A 161 15.89 11.62 -1.93
N LEU A 162 14.68 11.74 -1.38
CA LEU A 162 14.47 12.35 -0.07
C LEU A 162 15.13 11.54 1.05
N ALA A 163 14.99 10.22 1.02
CA ALA A 163 15.55 9.37 2.06
C ALA A 163 17.08 9.26 1.98
N ALA A 164 17.67 9.46 0.81
CA ALA A 164 19.14 9.51 0.64
C ALA A 164 19.78 10.65 1.44
N ALA A 165 19.03 11.74 1.73
CA ALA A 165 19.48 12.82 2.60
C ALA A 165 19.81 12.36 4.03
N ALA A 166 19.27 11.22 4.45
CA ALA A 166 19.51 10.64 5.77
C ALA A 166 20.47 9.43 5.76
N LYS A 167 21.13 9.11 4.63
CA LYS A 167 21.95 7.91 4.49
C LYS A 167 23.05 7.78 5.53
N ASP A 168 23.71 8.90 5.87
CA ASP A 168 24.82 8.98 6.80
C ASP A 168 24.39 9.36 8.24
N ILE A 169 23.09 9.54 8.49
CA ILE A 169 22.54 9.89 9.80
C ILE A 169 22.31 8.61 10.60
N ALA A 170 22.76 8.62 11.86
CA ALA A 170 22.44 7.54 12.79
C ALA A 170 20.92 7.49 13.05
N PRO A 171 20.27 6.33 12.93
CA PRO A 171 18.84 6.22 13.17
C PRO A 171 18.50 6.45 14.64
N HIS A 172 17.35 7.07 14.90
CA HIS A 172 16.81 7.25 16.25
C HIS A 172 16.22 5.93 16.80
N GLU A 173 15.71 5.09 15.91
CA GLU A 173 15.14 3.78 16.19
C GLU A 173 15.56 2.80 15.10
N THR A 174 15.82 1.54 15.46
CA THR A 174 16.05 0.47 14.47
C THR A 174 15.10 -0.67 14.75
N GLN A 175 14.29 -1.03 13.75
CA GLN A 175 13.45 -2.22 13.78
C GLN A 175 14.12 -3.33 12.98
N ILE A 176 14.25 -4.51 13.61
CA ILE A 176 14.95 -5.66 13.03
C ILE A 176 13.92 -6.72 12.67
N TYR A 177 13.93 -7.11 11.40
CA TYR A 177 13.12 -8.19 10.86
C TYR A 177 14.05 -9.32 10.42
N ALA A 178 14.05 -10.42 11.17
CA ALA A 178 14.92 -11.56 10.90
C ALA A 178 14.11 -12.85 10.88
N LEU A 179 14.21 -13.57 9.77
CA LEU A 179 13.61 -14.89 9.61
C LEU A 179 14.58 -15.77 8.81
N PRO A 180 14.80 -17.04 9.20
CA PRO A 180 15.60 -17.97 8.41
C PRO A 180 14.93 -18.22 7.04
N SER A 181 15.71 -18.73 6.09
CA SER A 181 15.12 -19.25 4.84
C SER A 181 14.19 -20.41 5.14
N VAL A 182 13.23 -20.66 4.24
CA VAL A 182 12.19 -21.71 4.41
C VAL A 182 12.78 -23.05 4.84
N ALA A 183 13.89 -23.46 4.23
CA ALA A 183 14.54 -24.74 4.52
C ALA A 183 15.04 -24.87 5.98
N PHE A 184 15.31 -23.74 6.64
CA PHE A 184 15.83 -23.67 8.01
C PHE A 184 14.85 -23.05 8.99
N ASN A 185 13.67 -22.65 8.53
CA ASN A 185 12.63 -22.04 9.35
C ASN A 185 11.81 -23.10 10.11
N GLN A 186 12.50 -23.87 10.97
CA GLN A 186 11.87 -24.89 11.80
C GLN A 186 11.69 -24.37 13.21
N GLY A 187 10.42 -24.12 13.59
CA GLY A 187 10.07 -23.66 14.93
C GLY A 187 9.84 -24.78 15.94
N PRO A 188 9.68 -24.41 17.21
CA PRO A 188 9.25 -25.31 18.27
C PRO A 188 7.90 -25.94 17.91
N LYS A 189 7.71 -27.22 18.25
CA LYS A 189 6.45 -27.94 17.96
C LYS A 189 5.25 -27.42 18.76
N GLU A 190 5.52 -26.74 19.84
CA GLU A 190 4.53 -26.20 20.78
C GLU A 190 3.89 -24.90 20.26
N LEU A 191 4.54 -24.21 19.34
CA LEU A 191 4.01 -22.99 18.75
C LEU A 191 3.28 -23.27 17.43
N PRO A 192 2.03 -22.78 17.26
CA PRO A 192 1.33 -22.92 16.00
C PRO A 192 2.08 -22.18 14.88
N ARG A 193 2.26 -22.86 13.75
CA ARG A 193 2.94 -22.33 12.57
C ARG A 193 1.92 -21.60 11.69
N ILE A 194 2.10 -20.32 11.51
CA ILE A 194 1.19 -19.46 10.75
C ILE A 194 1.88 -18.97 9.49
N ALA A 195 1.26 -19.24 8.35
CA ALA A 195 1.64 -18.67 7.07
C ALA A 195 0.70 -17.51 6.70
N TYR A 196 1.22 -16.53 5.97
CA TYR A 196 0.42 -15.47 5.37
C TYR A 196 0.25 -15.73 3.87
N ILE A 197 -0.99 -15.78 3.38
CA ILE A 197 -1.28 -15.88 1.95
C ILE A 197 -1.77 -14.52 1.47
N PHE A 198 -1.07 -13.97 0.48
CA PHE A 198 -1.31 -12.64 -0.02
C PHE A 198 -1.64 -12.65 -1.52
N PRO A 199 -2.94 -12.69 -1.89
CA PRO A 199 -3.39 -12.48 -3.25
C PRO A 199 -3.22 -11.01 -3.65
N MET A 200 -2.35 -10.77 -4.61
CA MET A 200 -2.21 -9.46 -5.27
C MET A 200 -3.34 -9.28 -6.28
N HIS A 201 -3.70 -8.05 -6.54
CA HIS A 201 -4.65 -7.72 -7.59
C HIS A 201 -4.08 -8.16 -8.95
N SER A 202 -4.80 -9.01 -9.66
CA SER A 202 -4.51 -9.27 -11.06
C SER A 202 -5.22 -8.24 -11.93
N HIS A 203 -4.64 -7.97 -13.07
CA HIS A 203 -5.23 -7.07 -14.05
C HIS A 203 -6.48 -7.70 -14.66
N GLN A 204 -7.63 -7.29 -14.18
CA GLN A 204 -8.92 -7.69 -14.75
C GLN A 204 -9.27 -6.88 -16.02
N HIS A 205 -8.49 -5.83 -16.31
CA HIS A 205 -8.64 -4.99 -17.47
C HIS A 205 -7.45 -5.11 -18.42
N PRO A 206 -7.68 -5.25 -19.72
CA PRO A 206 -6.60 -5.33 -20.74
C PRO A 206 -5.65 -4.13 -20.70
N THR A 207 -6.13 -2.96 -20.31
CA THR A 207 -5.38 -1.71 -20.23
C THR A 207 -4.35 -1.67 -19.10
N GLN A 208 -4.38 -2.61 -18.16
CA GLN A 208 -3.43 -2.67 -17.03
C GLN A 208 -2.33 -3.71 -17.22
N GLN A 209 -2.17 -4.24 -18.42
CA GLN A 209 -1.23 -5.33 -18.71
C GLN A 209 0.23 -4.99 -18.47
N ASN A 210 0.59 -3.71 -18.50
CA ASN A 210 1.97 -3.26 -18.39
C ASN A 210 2.39 -2.86 -16.96
N GLU A 211 1.48 -2.94 -15.97
CA GLU A 211 1.85 -2.61 -14.60
C GLU A 211 2.87 -3.59 -14.04
N THR A 212 3.96 -3.04 -13.53
CA THR A 212 5.02 -3.80 -12.86
C THR A 212 4.82 -3.69 -11.35
N VAL A 213 4.61 -4.80 -10.67
CA VAL A 213 4.16 -4.83 -9.28
C VAL A 213 5.17 -5.50 -8.37
N PHE A 214 5.79 -6.59 -8.82
CA PHE A 214 6.71 -7.36 -8.00
C PHE A 214 8.05 -7.52 -8.73
N TYR A 215 9.11 -6.96 -8.17
CA TYR A 215 10.44 -6.90 -8.81
C TYR A 215 10.40 -6.33 -10.24
N GLY A 216 9.59 -5.30 -10.45
CA GLY A 216 9.40 -4.71 -11.77
C GLY A 216 8.69 -5.60 -12.79
N SER A 217 8.19 -6.76 -12.38
CA SER A 217 7.49 -7.68 -13.27
C SER A 217 5.97 -7.48 -13.20
N ASN A 218 5.33 -7.63 -14.36
CA ASN A 218 3.88 -7.76 -14.42
C ASN A 218 3.47 -9.09 -13.77
N ILE A 219 2.41 -9.05 -12.96
CA ILE A 219 1.94 -10.22 -12.22
C ILE A 219 0.86 -11.03 -12.94
N GLN A 220 0.47 -10.63 -14.14
CA GLN A 220 -0.50 -11.40 -14.94
C GLN A 220 0.04 -12.80 -15.23
N GLY A 221 -0.71 -13.83 -14.87
CA GLY A 221 -0.27 -15.21 -15.01
C GLY A 221 0.75 -15.69 -13.97
N PHE A 222 1.05 -14.88 -12.97
CA PHE A 222 1.93 -15.26 -11.88
C PHE A 222 1.36 -16.46 -11.11
N MET A 223 2.19 -17.45 -10.85
CA MET A 223 1.81 -18.62 -10.06
C MET A 223 2.12 -18.37 -8.58
N PRO A 224 1.36 -18.99 -7.65
CA PRO A 224 1.69 -18.92 -6.25
C PRO A 224 3.15 -19.26 -5.98
N THR A 225 3.82 -18.42 -5.21
CA THR A 225 5.23 -18.60 -4.86
C THR A 225 5.49 -18.19 -3.42
N ILE A 226 6.52 -18.79 -2.82
CA ILE A 226 6.98 -18.37 -1.49
C ILE A 226 7.97 -17.22 -1.65
N VAL A 227 7.74 -16.15 -0.90
CA VAL A 227 8.62 -14.98 -0.82
C VAL A 227 9.06 -14.77 0.62
N HIS A 228 10.25 -14.21 0.80
CA HIS A 228 10.63 -13.81 2.14
C HIS A 228 9.85 -12.54 2.54
N PRO A 229 9.24 -12.48 3.74
CA PRO A 229 8.41 -11.31 4.12
C PRO A 229 9.18 -9.98 4.10
N ASN A 230 10.49 -10.00 4.32
CA ASN A 230 11.32 -8.81 4.22
C ASN A 230 11.38 -8.21 2.81
N GLU A 231 11.26 -9.03 1.76
CA GLU A 231 11.24 -8.54 0.38
C GLU A 231 10.05 -7.59 0.17
N ILE A 232 8.88 -7.95 0.74
CA ILE A 232 7.69 -7.10 0.69
C ILE A 232 7.91 -5.78 1.45
N LEU A 233 8.49 -5.86 2.65
CA LEU A 233 8.75 -4.69 3.48
C LEU A 233 9.81 -3.76 2.91
N ASP A 234 10.67 -4.23 2.00
CA ASP A 234 11.88 -3.52 1.55
C ASP A 234 11.87 -3.16 0.06
N GLY A 235 10.68 -3.09 -0.56
CA GLY A 235 10.50 -2.49 -1.87
C GLY A 235 10.48 -3.46 -3.06
N ALA A 236 10.43 -4.80 -2.86
CA ALA A 236 10.16 -5.72 -3.95
C ALA A 236 8.73 -5.58 -4.50
N LEU A 237 7.80 -5.14 -3.64
CA LEU A 237 6.39 -4.99 -3.96
C LEU A 237 5.99 -3.52 -3.89
N MET A 238 5.32 -3.04 -4.93
CA MET A 238 4.65 -1.75 -4.98
C MET A 238 3.20 -1.94 -5.44
N PHE A 239 2.31 -1.09 -4.96
CA PHE A 239 0.93 -1.09 -5.41
C PHE A 239 0.71 0.00 -6.45
N SER A 240 -0.08 -0.31 -7.45
CA SER A 240 -0.41 0.62 -8.53
C SER A 240 -1.88 0.98 -8.58
N TYR A 241 -2.72 0.17 -7.92
CA TYR A 241 -4.18 0.35 -7.91
C TYR A 241 -4.81 -0.32 -6.69
N SER A 242 -5.84 0.28 -6.14
CA SER A 242 -6.66 -0.25 -5.03
C SER A 242 -5.94 -0.41 -3.67
N ALA A 243 -4.66 -0.15 -3.58
CA ALA A 243 -3.89 -0.11 -2.34
C ALA A 243 -2.73 0.88 -2.48
N TYR A 244 -2.13 1.28 -1.37
CA TYR A 244 -1.03 2.24 -1.35
C TYR A 244 0.27 1.54 -0.99
N THR A 245 1.37 1.89 -1.68
CA THR A 245 2.71 1.30 -1.49
C THR A 245 3.18 1.42 -0.03
N TYR A 246 2.76 2.46 0.69
CA TYR A 246 2.96 2.58 2.13
C TYR A 246 2.53 1.32 2.90
N PHE A 247 1.42 0.67 2.52
CA PHE A 247 0.94 -0.55 3.18
C PHE A 247 1.68 -1.83 2.73
N ALA A 248 2.45 -1.82 1.67
CA ALA A 248 3.44 -2.86 1.42
C ALA A 248 4.66 -2.66 2.31
N GLN A 249 5.20 -1.43 2.34
CA GLN A 249 6.34 -1.05 3.16
C GLN A 249 6.09 -1.24 4.67
N ASN A 250 4.88 -0.96 5.13
CA ASN A 250 4.43 -1.06 6.53
C ASN A 250 3.32 -2.11 6.68
N HIS A 251 3.53 -3.29 6.09
CA HIS A 251 2.50 -4.33 5.98
C HIS A 251 2.00 -4.80 7.36
N PRO A 252 0.73 -4.54 7.72
CA PRO A 252 0.27 -4.72 9.10
C PRO A 252 0.32 -6.18 9.54
N VAL A 253 -0.12 -7.11 8.70
CA VAL A 253 -0.11 -8.56 9.03
C VAL A 253 1.32 -9.07 9.14
N ILE A 254 2.21 -8.72 8.21
CA ILE A 254 3.61 -9.18 8.27
C ILE A 254 4.30 -8.66 9.54
N ARG A 255 4.13 -7.36 9.85
CA ARG A 255 4.74 -6.76 11.06
C ARG A 255 4.19 -7.39 12.34
N GLU A 256 2.90 -7.67 12.41
CA GLU A 256 2.29 -8.34 13.55
C GLU A 256 2.76 -9.80 13.69
N LEU A 257 2.88 -10.53 12.59
CA LEU A 257 3.43 -11.89 12.61
C LEU A 257 4.90 -11.91 13.08
N TYR A 258 5.71 -10.91 12.70
CA TYR A 258 7.06 -10.76 13.24
C TYR A 258 7.06 -10.45 14.73
N ARG A 259 6.18 -9.55 15.19
CA ARG A 259 6.08 -9.17 16.60
C ARG A 259 5.74 -10.36 17.50
N ARG A 260 4.93 -11.28 17.00
CA ARG A 260 4.47 -12.47 17.71
C ARG A 260 5.35 -13.71 17.51
N HIS A 261 6.27 -13.65 16.51
CA HIS A 261 7.14 -14.75 16.18
C HIS A 261 8.00 -15.20 17.36
N GLY A 262 7.94 -16.50 17.69
CA GLY A 262 8.72 -17.10 18.78
C GLY A 262 8.13 -16.88 20.18
N SER A 263 7.01 -16.13 20.32
CA SER A 263 6.30 -15.96 21.60
C SER A 263 5.04 -16.83 21.70
N ASP A 264 4.09 -16.63 20.83
CA ASP A 264 2.79 -17.32 20.84
C ASP A 264 2.43 -17.93 19.49
N LEU A 265 3.23 -17.67 18.46
CA LEU A 265 3.17 -18.34 17.17
C LEU A 265 4.56 -18.41 16.51
N TRP A 266 4.67 -19.26 15.50
CA TRP A 266 5.82 -19.33 14.61
C TRP A 266 5.44 -18.82 13.23
N PHE A 267 6.02 -17.68 12.81
CA PHE A 267 5.79 -17.15 11.48
C PHE A 267 6.49 -18.03 10.43
N ALA A 268 5.72 -18.79 9.67
CA ALA A 268 6.23 -19.78 8.74
C ALA A 268 6.75 -19.16 7.43
N GLY A 269 6.15 -18.05 6.98
CA GLY A 269 6.50 -17.36 5.75
C GLY A 269 5.30 -16.78 5.01
N VAL A 270 5.53 -16.28 3.82
CA VAL A 270 4.52 -15.67 2.95
C VAL A 270 4.39 -16.44 1.65
N VAL A 271 3.16 -16.75 1.28
CA VAL A 271 2.81 -17.21 -0.06
C VAL A 271 2.19 -16.06 -0.82
N LEU A 272 2.89 -15.57 -1.83
CA LEU A 272 2.40 -14.54 -2.73
C LEU A 272 1.64 -15.22 -3.88
N THR A 273 0.45 -14.73 -4.22
CA THR A 273 -0.36 -15.22 -5.33
C THR A 273 -1.08 -14.07 -6.02
N VAL A 274 -1.84 -14.37 -7.04
CA VAL A 274 -2.66 -13.38 -7.76
C VAL A 274 -4.09 -13.85 -7.83
N ALA A 275 -5.02 -12.92 -7.98
CA ALA A 275 -6.42 -13.18 -8.25
C ALA A 275 -6.67 -13.18 -9.77
N PRO A 276 -6.62 -14.33 -10.46
CA PRO A 276 -6.81 -14.42 -11.90
C PRO A 276 -8.26 -14.21 -12.32
N VAL A 277 -8.51 -14.14 -13.64
CA VAL A 277 -9.85 -13.81 -14.17
C VAL A 277 -10.76 -15.03 -14.22
N THR A 278 -10.27 -16.17 -14.68
CA THR A 278 -11.10 -17.38 -14.88
C THR A 278 -11.24 -18.21 -13.61
N ILE A 279 -12.38 -18.88 -13.47
CA ILE A 279 -12.64 -19.78 -12.32
C ILE A 279 -11.60 -20.89 -12.23
N ALA A 280 -11.23 -21.50 -13.36
CA ALA A 280 -10.22 -22.59 -13.37
C ALA A 280 -8.84 -22.12 -12.88
N GLU A 281 -8.44 -20.90 -13.23
CA GLU A 281 -7.20 -20.31 -12.72
C GLU A 281 -7.29 -19.97 -11.22
N LYS A 282 -8.46 -19.47 -10.77
CA LYS A 282 -8.72 -19.22 -9.35
C LYS A 282 -8.62 -20.50 -8.52
N GLU A 283 -9.26 -21.58 -8.95
CA GLU A 283 -9.19 -22.90 -8.30
C GLU A 283 -7.75 -23.42 -8.25
N ARG A 284 -7.02 -23.37 -9.37
CA ARG A 284 -5.61 -23.75 -9.44
C ARG A 284 -4.75 -22.95 -8.47
N ASN A 285 -4.87 -21.61 -8.48
CA ASN A 285 -4.04 -20.75 -7.63
C ASN A 285 -4.39 -20.92 -6.15
N ALA A 286 -5.67 -21.08 -5.80
CA ALA A 286 -6.08 -21.35 -4.43
C ALA A 286 -5.52 -22.67 -3.92
N TYR A 287 -5.60 -23.74 -4.72
CA TYR A 287 -5.03 -25.05 -4.38
C TYR A 287 -3.51 -24.96 -4.18
N LEU A 288 -2.78 -24.38 -5.14
CA LEU A 288 -1.32 -24.28 -5.06
C LEU A 288 -0.86 -23.39 -3.89
N ALA A 289 -1.56 -22.28 -3.61
CA ALA A 289 -1.23 -21.43 -2.48
C ALA A 289 -1.42 -22.17 -1.14
N ALA A 290 -2.53 -22.88 -0.97
CA ALA A 290 -2.78 -23.68 0.21
C ALA A 290 -1.77 -24.84 0.35
N GLN A 291 -1.41 -25.51 -0.75
CA GLN A 291 -0.40 -26.56 -0.78
C GLN A 291 0.97 -26.06 -0.36
N LEU A 292 1.42 -24.90 -0.88
CA LEU A 292 2.69 -24.29 -0.48
C LEU A 292 2.71 -23.94 1.02
N ALA A 293 1.61 -23.40 1.52
CA ALA A 293 1.48 -23.11 2.95
C ALA A 293 1.55 -24.39 3.80
N LYS A 294 0.83 -25.44 3.41
CA LYS A 294 0.77 -26.70 4.16
C LYS A 294 2.04 -27.51 4.06
N GLU A 295 2.46 -27.83 2.84
CA GLU A 295 3.48 -28.86 2.60
C GLU A 295 4.90 -28.26 2.64
N THR A 296 5.08 -27.02 2.18
CA THR A 296 6.40 -26.39 2.13
C THR A 296 6.68 -25.56 3.39
N LEU A 297 5.74 -24.72 3.81
CA LEU A 297 5.88 -23.92 5.02
C LEU A 297 5.50 -24.68 6.30
N GLY A 298 4.84 -25.83 6.20
CA GLY A 298 4.39 -26.65 7.34
C GLY A 298 3.38 -25.91 8.23
N ALA A 299 2.51 -25.09 7.64
CA ALA A 299 1.58 -24.27 8.40
C ALA A 299 0.47 -25.11 9.06
N ASP A 300 0.17 -24.75 10.31
CA ASP A 300 -1.02 -25.23 11.06
C ASP A 300 -2.22 -24.32 10.80
N GLY A 301 -1.95 -23.07 10.44
CA GLY A 301 -2.96 -22.06 10.11
C GLY A 301 -2.47 -21.02 9.13
N ILE A 302 -3.44 -20.34 8.51
CA ILE A 302 -3.18 -19.24 7.58
C ILE A 302 -3.95 -17.98 7.99
N ILE A 303 -3.34 -16.85 7.69
CA ILE A 303 -4.03 -15.56 7.55
C ILE A 303 -4.02 -15.21 6.07
N ALA A 304 -5.15 -14.76 5.53
CA ALA A 304 -5.21 -14.30 4.16
C ALA A 304 -5.91 -12.94 4.08
N THR A 305 -5.36 -12.05 3.23
CA THR A 305 -5.95 -10.76 2.88
C THR A 305 -6.09 -10.69 1.37
N LYS A 306 -6.60 -9.60 0.85
CA LYS A 306 -6.71 -9.37 -0.59
C LYS A 306 -6.51 -7.92 -0.95
N ILE A 307 -6.26 -7.66 -2.22
CA ILE A 307 -6.33 -6.33 -2.82
C ILE A 307 -7.35 -6.37 -3.96
N GLY A 308 -8.24 -5.38 -4.00
CA GLY A 308 -9.36 -5.35 -4.92
C GLY A 308 -10.66 -5.85 -4.29
N GLY A 309 -11.74 -5.84 -5.04
CA GLY A 309 -13.08 -6.27 -4.62
C GLY A 309 -13.81 -7.04 -5.72
N GLY A 310 -14.96 -7.59 -5.38
CA GLY A 310 -15.79 -8.37 -6.30
C GLY A 310 -15.16 -9.74 -6.61
N ALA A 311 -14.70 -9.97 -7.85
CA ALA A 311 -14.15 -11.26 -8.25
C ALA A 311 -12.98 -11.75 -7.39
N VAL A 312 -12.22 -10.85 -6.74
CA VAL A 312 -11.11 -11.19 -5.83
C VAL A 312 -11.61 -11.80 -4.52
N ASP A 313 -12.84 -11.52 -4.12
CA ASP A 313 -13.47 -12.15 -2.95
C ASP A 313 -13.60 -13.67 -3.14
N THR A 314 -13.89 -14.08 -4.37
CA THR A 314 -13.95 -15.52 -4.72
C THR A 314 -12.59 -16.20 -4.54
N ASP A 315 -11.48 -15.56 -4.94
CA ASP A 315 -10.13 -16.12 -4.75
C ASP A 315 -9.84 -16.33 -3.26
N LEU A 316 -10.16 -15.33 -2.44
CA LEU A 316 -9.93 -15.39 -1.00
C LEU A 316 -10.74 -16.54 -0.36
N MET A 317 -12.00 -16.70 -0.75
CA MET A 317 -12.86 -17.77 -0.25
C MET A 317 -12.40 -19.17 -0.71
N MET A 318 -11.92 -19.28 -1.94
CA MET A 318 -11.34 -20.55 -2.44
C MET A 318 -10.05 -20.91 -1.69
N ILE A 319 -9.17 -19.95 -1.41
CA ILE A 319 -7.96 -20.15 -0.60
C ILE A 319 -8.35 -20.64 0.79
N TYR A 320 -9.35 -20.00 1.41
CA TYR A 320 -9.88 -20.42 2.71
C TYR A 320 -10.33 -21.88 2.69
N SER A 321 -11.24 -22.22 1.77
CA SER A 321 -11.80 -23.56 1.67
C SER A 321 -10.71 -24.63 1.47
N ARG A 322 -9.72 -24.35 0.60
CA ARG A 322 -8.61 -25.29 0.37
C ARG A 322 -7.70 -25.45 1.59
N ALA A 323 -7.47 -24.36 2.33
CA ALA A 323 -6.68 -24.44 3.56
C ALA A 323 -7.36 -25.30 4.64
N GLU A 324 -8.67 -25.12 4.84
CA GLU A 324 -9.44 -25.92 5.81
C GLU A 324 -9.55 -27.39 5.37
N GLU A 325 -9.75 -27.67 4.08
CA GLU A 325 -9.73 -29.03 3.52
C GLU A 325 -8.38 -29.74 3.75
N MET A 326 -7.27 -29.01 3.76
CA MET A 326 -5.93 -29.53 4.07
C MET A 326 -5.63 -29.58 5.58
N GLY A 327 -6.61 -29.29 6.43
CA GLY A 327 -6.49 -29.34 7.89
C GLY A 327 -5.74 -28.17 8.51
N MET A 328 -5.63 -27.03 7.81
CA MET A 328 -5.15 -25.78 8.40
C MET A 328 -6.34 -24.97 8.93
N LYS A 329 -6.12 -24.18 10.00
CA LYS A 329 -7.08 -23.16 10.41
C LYS A 329 -6.88 -21.89 9.58
N ALA A 330 -7.96 -21.30 9.09
CA ALA A 330 -7.86 -20.13 8.24
C ALA A 330 -8.60 -18.92 8.84
N THR A 331 -7.99 -17.74 8.73
CA THR A 331 -8.58 -16.45 9.07
C THR A 331 -8.48 -15.52 7.87
N LEU A 332 -9.61 -14.93 7.48
CA LEU A 332 -9.68 -13.97 6.40
C LEU A 332 -9.76 -12.55 6.96
N ILE A 333 -9.02 -11.61 6.34
CA ILE A 333 -9.21 -10.18 6.58
C ILE A 333 -9.82 -9.59 5.32
N ILE A 334 -11.03 -9.10 5.43
CA ILE A 334 -11.82 -8.59 4.29
C ILE A 334 -12.56 -7.31 4.68
N MET A 335 -12.41 -6.25 3.89
CA MET A 335 -13.14 -5.01 4.14
C MET A 335 -14.62 -5.16 3.77
N GLU A 336 -15.49 -4.56 4.54
CA GLU A 336 -16.90 -4.44 4.22
C GLU A 336 -17.13 -3.27 3.26
N ARG A 337 -17.99 -3.51 2.26
CA ARG A 337 -18.31 -2.52 1.25
C ARG A 337 -19.68 -1.87 1.50
N TYR A 338 -20.63 -2.67 1.93
CA TYR A 338 -22.02 -2.27 2.05
C TYR A 338 -22.60 -2.62 3.43
N PRO A 339 -23.22 -1.66 4.14
CA PRO A 339 -23.77 -1.91 5.48
C PRO A 339 -24.92 -2.91 5.45
N ASP A 340 -25.69 -2.96 4.33
CA ASP A 340 -26.92 -3.75 4.26
C ASP A 340 -26.73 -5.17 3.71
N THR A 341 -25.60 -5.46 3.08
CA THR A 341 -25.34 -6.76 2.43
C THR A 341 -24.24 -7.57 3.09
N GLY A 342 -23.49 -6.96 4.02
CA GLY A 342 -22.36 -7.58 4.68
C GLY A 342 -21.32 -8.04 3.66
N ILE A 343 -20.65 -9.13 3.97
CA ILE A 343 -19.71 -9.80 3.08
C ILE A 343 -20.49 -10.73 2.17
N THR A 344 -20.52 -10.40 0.87
CA THR A 344 -21.45 -10.95 -0.11
C THR A 344 -21.22 -12.43 -0.44
N PHE A 345 -20.02 -12.98 -0.16
CA PHE A 345 -19.66 -14.35 -0.47
C PHE A 345 -18.87 -14.98 0.69
N VAL A 346 -19.57 -15.63 1.60
CA VAL A 346 -18.95 -16.39 2.69
C VAL A 346 -19.26 -17.85 2.46
N PRO A 347 -18.26 -18.76 2.33
CA PRO A 347 -18.52 -20.20 2.30
C PRO A 347 -19.20 -20.65 3.59
N GLU A 348 -20.02 -21.70 3.51
CA GLU A 348 -20.75 -22.25 4.67
C GLU A 348 -19.85 -22.64 5.85
N ASN A 349 -18.58 -22.89 5.58
CA ASN A 349 -17.59 -23.36 6.56
C ASN A 349 -16.60 -22.27 7.04
N VAL A 350 -16.83 -20.98 6.77
CA VAL A 350 -15.96 -19.92 7.29
C VAL A 350 -16.13 -19.78 8.80
N ASN A 351 -15.04 -20.04 9.53
CA ASN A 351 -15.00 -20.02 10.99
C ASN A 351 -14.42 -18.70 11.55
N ALA A 352 -13.57 -18.01 10.78
CA ALA A 352 -12.95 -16.77 11.23
C ALA A 352 -12.81 -15.77 10.09
N LEU A 353 -13.45 -14.62 10.28
CA LEU A 353 -13.44 -13.52 9.37
C LEU A 353 -13.30 -12.22 10.17
N VAL A 354 -12.36 -11.36 9.75
CA VAL A 354 -12.07 -10.09 10.39
C VAL A 354 -12.25 -8.98 9.36
N THR A 355 -12.90 -7.90 9.74
CA THR A 355 -13.01 -6.71 8.90
C THR A 355 -12.19 -5.54 9.47
N PRO A 356 -11.42 -4.82 8.64
CA PRO A 356 -10.79 -3.57 9.05
C PRO A 356 -11.77 -2.39 9.06
N GLY A 357 -13.02 -2.58 8.66
CA GLY A 357 -14.08 -1.59 8.73
C GLY A 357 -14.95 -1.50 7.48
N LEU A 358 -15.96 -0.66 7.57
CA LEU A 358 -16.94 -0.40 6.51
C LEU A 358 -16.53 0.82 5.68
N THR A 359 -16.34 0.63 4.38
CA THR A 359 -15.88 1.70 3.48
C THR A 359 -16.93 2.77 3.20
N ARG A 360 -18.20 2.49 3.46
CA ARG A 360 -19.35 3.37 3.15
C ARG A 360 -19.96 4.10 4.34
N ASP A 361 -19.26 4.15 5.47
CA ASP A 361 -19.64 5.10 6.52
C ASP A 361 -19.41 6.53 6.03
N ALA A 362 -20.38 7.40 6.27
CA ALA A 362 -20.33 8.79 5.80
C ALA A 362 -19.60 9.68 6.80
N VAL A 363 -18.68 10.47 6.30
CA VAL A 363 -17.90 11.43 7.07
C VAL A 363 -18.11 12.83 6.50
N ALA A 364 -18.39 13.79 7.37
CA ALA A 364 -18.42 15.21 6.99
C ALA A 364 -17.00 15.77 7.16
N LEU A 365 -16.44 16.29 6.06
CA LEU A 365 -15.15 16.99 6.04
C LEU A 365 -15.42 18.49 5.98
N PRO A 366 -14.84 19.32 6.87
CA PRO A 366 -15.04 20.76 6.85
C PRO A 366 -14.45 21.41 5.60
N ALA A 367 -14.83 22.64 5.31
CA ALA A 367 -14.15 23.47 4.32
C ALA A 367 -12.68 23.68 4.71
N VAL A 368 -11.82 23.83 3.71
CA VAL A 368 -10.37 24.02 3.90
C VAL A 368 -9.88 25.29 3.20
N ASP A 369 -8.79 25.86 3.70
CA ASP A 369 -8.20 27.09 3.13
C ASP A 369 -7.39 26.83 1.86
N ARG A 370 -6.82 25.62 1.74
CA ARG A 370 -5.97 25.23 0.62
C ARG A 370 -6.34 23.84 0.09
N VAL A 371 -6.23 23.69 -1.23
CA VAL A 371 -6.39 22.40 -1.92
C VAL A 371 -5.15 22.15 -2.78
N ILE A 372 -4.66 20.91 -2.79
CA ILE A 372 -3.58 20.44 -3.64
C ILE A 372 -4.10 19.28 -4.50
N GLY A 373 -3.76 19.26 -5.79
CA GLY A 373 -4.11 18.21 -6.73
C GLY A 373 -5.13 18.64 -7.78
N ALA A 374 -6.33 19.02 -7.40
CA ALA A 374 -7.32 19.56 -8.31
C ALA A 374 -8.36 20.41 -7.57
N ASP A 375 -9.04 21.33 -8.29
CA ASP A 375 -10.02 22.24 -7.69
C ASP A 375 -11.37 21.59 -7.40
N THR A 376 -11.62 20.44 -7.99
CA THR A 376 -12.91 19.75 -7.89
C THR A 376 -12.77 18.26 -7.55
N VAL A 377 -13.77 17.76 -6.87
CA VAL A 377 -13.91 16.35 -6.52
C VAL A 377 -15.27 15.85 -7.02
N SER A 378 -15.33 14.66 -7.59
CA SER A 378 -16.57 14.02 -8.00
C SER A 378 -17.02 13.04 -6.93
N LEU A 379 -18.09 13.39 -6.20
CA LEU A 379 -18.66 12.60 -5.12
C LEU A 379 -19.98 11.99 -5.58
N ASP A 380 -20.07 10.68 -5.57
CA ASP A 380 -21.33 9.97 -5.74
C ASP A 380 -21.81 9.45 -4.38
N ASN A 381 -22.87 10.07 -3.88
CA ASN A 381 -23.48 9.63 -2.63
C ASN A 381 -24.34 8.36 -2.79
N SER A 382 -24.69 7.96 -4.02
CA SER A 382 -25.52 6.80 -4.31
C SER A 382 -24.74 5.57 -4.77
N ASN A 383 -23.61 5.76 -5.45
CA ASN A 383 -22.73 4.69 -5.93
C ASN A 383 -21.26 5.12 -5.96
N PRO A 384 -20.50 4.86 -4.90
CA PRO A 384 -19.09 5.25 -4.80
C PRO A 384 -18.15 4.51 -5.76
N ASP A 385 -18.60 3.42 -6.38
CA ASP A 385 -17.87 2.73 -7.45
C ASP A 385 -18.12 3.35 -8.83
N ASN A 386 -19.08 4.29 -8.88
CA ASN A 386 -19.40 4.96 -10.13
C ASN A 386 -18.28 5.94 -10.49
N THR A 387 -17.54 5.58 -11.51
CA THR A 387 -16.63 6.47 -12.22
C THR A 387 -17.37 7.27 -13.29
N ASP A 388 -18.68 7.45 -13.12
CA ASP A 388 -19.54 8.14 -14.06
C ASP A 388 -19.06 9.58 -14.25
N PRO A 389 -18.57 9.93 -15.44
CA PRO A 389 -18.12 11.29 -15.74
C PRO A 389 -19.27 12.32 -15.74
N THR A 390 -20.54 11.85 -15.63
CA THR A 390 -21.70 12.73 -15.59
C THR A 390 -21.99 13.29 -14.18
N LEU A 391 -21.30 12.81 -13.14
CA LEU A 391 -21.43 13.36 -11.81
C LEU A 391 -20.92 14.81 -11.80
N SER A 392 -21.76 15.71 -11.37
CA SER A 392 -21.38 17.12 -11.27
C SER A 392 -20.25 17.28 -10.23
N PRO A 393 -19.06 17.73 -10.64
CA PRO A 393 -17.99 17.96 -9.71
C PRO A 393 -18.34 19.06 -8.73
N VAL A 394 -17.97 18.89 -7.46
CA VAL A 394 -18.12 19.90 -6.42
C VAL A 394 -16.75 20.54 -6.12
N ALA A 395 -16.76 21.78 -5.65
CA ALA A 395 -15.51 22.46 -5.30
C ALA A 395 -14.82 21.73 -4.13
N ALA A 396 -13.58 21.35 -4.31
CA ALA A 396 -12.82 20.58 -3.32
C ALA A 396 -12.56 21.36 -2.02
N ARG A 397 -12.58 22.70 -2.07
CA ARG A 397 -12.33 23.59 -0.92
C ARG A 397 -13.50 23.67 0.07
N GLN A 398 -14.71 23.38 -0.37
CA GLN A 398 -15.91 23.49 0.48
C GLN A 398 -16.08 22.29 1.43
N GLU A 399 -17.07 22.36 2.31
CA GLU A 399 -17.51 21.22 3.09
C GLU A 399 -17.94 20.07 2.17
N LEU A 400 -17.46 18.86 2.49
CA LEU A 400 -17.74 17.65 1.71
C LEU A 400 -18.36 16.57 2.60
N LYS A 401 -19.30 15.82 2.07
CA LYS A 401 -19.75 14.56 2.66
C LYS A 401 -19.17 13.42 1.82
N VAL A 402 -18.27 12.66 2.42
CA VAL A 402 -17.51 11.58 1.76
C VAL A 402 -17.75 10.25 2.43
N TRP A 403 -17.39 9.16 1.79
CA TRP A 403 -17.31 7.87 2.43
C TRP A 403 -15.94 7.69 3.10
N VAL A 404 -15.87 6.91 4.20
CA VAL A 404 -14.59 6.53 4.81
C VAL A 404 -13.61 5.96 3.79
N GLY A 405 -14.13 5.18 2.82
CA GLY A 405 -13.31 4.62 1.73
C GLY A 405 -12.73 5.64 0.73
N ASP A 406 -13.20 6.90 0.76
CA ASP A 406 -12.64 7.99 -0.05
C ASP A 406 -11.46 8.67 0.67
N ILE A 407 -11.35 8.49 1.99
CA ILE A 407 -10.23 8.98 2.80
C ILE A 407 -9.06 8.01 2.63
N VAL A 408 -8.02 8.47 1.98
CA VAL A 408 -6.81 7.69 1.70
C VAL A 408 -6.18 7.20 2.99
N GLY A 409 -5.97 5.88 3.12
CA GLY A 409 -5.38 5.29 4.32
C GLY A 409 -6.35 4.97 5.47
N ALA A 410 -7.63 5.34 5.36
CA ALA A 410 -8.61 5.07 6.42
C ALA A 410 -8.88 3.57 6.60
N ILE A 411 -9.01 2.86 5.50
CA ILE A 411 -9.19 1.40 5.50
C ILE A 411 -8.21 0.79 4.50
N SER A 412 -7.32 -0.04 5.01
CA SER A 412 -6.41 -0.81 4.16
C SER A 412 -6.95 -2.23 3.97
N GLN A 413 -6.98 -2.66 2.72
CA GLN A 413 -7.39 -4.03 2.36
C GLN A 413 -6.47 -5.11 2.93
N VAL A 414 -5.24 -4.75 3.30
CA VAL A 414 -4.28 -5.67 3.95
C VAL A 414 -4.36 -5.62 5.49
N GLY A 415 -5.42 -5.01 6.05
CA GLY A 415 -5.77 -5.12 7.45
C GLY A 415 -5.41 -3.93 8.34
N ALA A 416 -4.85 -2.84 7.81
CA ALA A 416 -4.63 -1.63 8.61
C ALA A 416 -5.91 -0.78 8.67
N SER A 417 -6.25 -0.30 9.87
CA SER A 417 -7.33 0.65 10.11
C SER A 417 -7.12 1.30 11.47
N ARG A 418 -7.58 2.55 11.60
CA ARG A 418 -7.74 3.22 12.91
C ARG A 418 -9.10 2.95 13.53
N LEU A 419 -10.01 2.30 12.81
CA LEU A 419 -11.32 1.94 13.32
C LEU A 419 -11.19 0.84 14.37
N THR A 420 -11.96 0.96 15.44
CA THR A 420 -12.00 -0.04 16.51
C THR A 420 -12.96 -1.15 16.12
N THR A 421 -12.51 -2.41 16.22
CA THR A 421 -13.36 -3.58 16.03
C THR A 421 -14.03 -3.92 17.36
N TYR A 422 -15.35 -4.02 17.37
CA TYR A 422 -16.10 -4.55 18.51
C TYR A 422 -16.45 -6.02 18.23
N THR A 423 -16.14 -6.89 19.19
CA THR A 423 -16.69 -8.25 19.19
C THR A 423 -18.04 -8.23 19.90
N SER A 424 -19.09 -8.64 19.24
CA SER A 424 -20.42 -8.85 19.83
C SER A 424 -20.54 -10.26 20.38
#